data_7638902c73842d1a325e64ad57b4b349
#
_entry.id   7638902c73842d1a325e64ad57b4b349
#
_cell.length_a   1.000
_cell.length_b   1.000
_cell.length_c   1.000
_cell.angle_alpha   90.00
_cell.angle_beta   90.00
_cell.angle_gamma   90.00
#
_symmetry.space_group_name_H-M   'P 1'
#
loop_
_entity.id
_entity.type
_entity.pdbx_description
1 polymer ?
#
loop_
_entity_poly.entity_id
_entity_poly.type
_entity_poly.pdbx_seq_one_letter_code
_entity_poly.pdbx_strand_id
1 'polypeptide(L)'
;MPLYAGLSLLLLQQALASNVTLAWNPSPDPQVTNYNLYCGVASGVYTNQVAVGNTSSYQFTGLVPGVTYYFAVNAEDSNGLESLNSNEINYFVPLLPCNITLGNLNQVYSGQPAVVTSSTAPTNLPVTFSYNGSLSAPTNAGTYTVIATVVSATYTGAATNTLIVAQATATVQLSKLVQTWSGNPCQPSVVTVPAGLNVNISYDGSNQPPSDIGYYAVVASINDPNYTGMVSATFSIETVAPPSKLIIISWSAAFSPVTLLESTNLADWVTNTDLPDTASTNPSDTITTPVAIQDGNHFFRAVAKGAGVPIRIN
;
A
#
# COMPACT_ATOMS: atom_id res chain seq x y z
N MET A 1 -71.81 1.01 -41.59
CA MET A 1 -70.86 2.11 -41.74
C MET A 1 -69.57 1.65 -41.09
N PRO A 2 -68.38 1.75 -41.70
CA PRO A 2 -67.18 1.34 -40.97
C PRO A 2 -66.95 2.33 -39.81
N LEU A 3 -66.76 1.84 -38.59
CA LEU A 3 -66.28 2.61 -37.47
C LEU A 3 -64.94 3.22 -37.87
N TYR A 4 -64.92 4.57 -38.00
CA TYR A 4 -63.71 5.25 -38.39
C TYR A 4 -62.78 5.36 -37.20
N ALA A 5 -61.66 4.67 -37.25
CA ALA A 5 -60.60 4.68 -36.26
C ALA A 5 -59.55 5.73 -36.59
N GLY A 6 -59.87 6.97 -36.38
CA GLY A 6 -58.88 8.04 -36.21
C GLY A 6 -58.42 8.15 -34.76
N LEU A 7 -58.36 7.03 -34.03
CA LEU A 7 -57.93 7.01 -32.64
C LEU A 7 -56.40 7.29 -32.59
N SER A 8 -56.04 8.41 -32.00
CA SER A 8 -54.65 8.74 -31.71
C SER A 8 -54.39 8.50 -30.25
N LEU A 9 -53.57 7.51 -29.95
CA LEU A 9 -53.18 7.18 -28.58
C LEU A 9 -52.00 8.05 -28.15
N LEU A 10 -52.12 8.68 -26.99
CA LEU A 10 -51.14 9.59 -26.41
C LEU A 10 -50.73 9.12 -25.02
N LEU A 11 -49.43 9.25 -24.72
CA LEU A 11 -48.91 9.00 -23.37
C LEU A 11 -49.07 10.27 -22.53
N LEU A 12 -49.91 10.24 -21.48
CA LEU A 12 -50.29 11.44 -20.76
C LEU A 12 -49.48 11.74 -19.49
N GLN A 13 -48.91 10.75 -18.83
CA GLN A 13 -48.11 11.00 -17.61
C GLN A 13 -47.33 9.78 -17.12
N GLN A 14 -46.12 10.01 -16.68
CA GLN A 14 -45.36 9.09 -15.86
C GLN A 14 -45.65 9.39 -14.38
N ALA A 15 -46.43 8.57 -13.72
CA ALA A 15 -46.52 8.61 -12.26
C ALA A 15 -46.00 7.29 -11.73
N LEU A 16 -44.88 7.28 -11.02
CA LEU A 16 -44.24 6.11 -10.41
C LEU A 16 -43.92 4.97 -11.40
N ALA A 17 -42.76 4.35 -11.26
CA ALA A 17 -42.12 3.46 -12.23
C ALA A 17 -42.96 2.30 -12.80
N SER A 18 -44.04 1.93 -12.16
CA SER A 18 -44.87 0.77 -12.54
C SER A 18 -46.24 1.10 -13.14
N ASN A 19 -46.55 2.37 -13.40
CA ASN A 19 -47.84 2.79 -13.89
C ASN A 19 -47.69 3.71 -15.12
N VAL A 20 -48.64 3.61 -16.07
CA VAL A 20 -48.72 4.49 -17.21
C VAL A 20 -50.19 4.87 -17.47
N THR A 21 -50.43 6.14 -17.71
CA THR A 21 -51.77 6.61 -18.13
C THR A 21 -51.75 6.83 -19.65
N LEU A 22 -52.62 6.15 -20.32
CA LEU A 22 -52.90 6.27 -21.74
C LEU A 22 -54.12 7.13 -21.95
N ALA A 23 -54.13 7.92 -23.02
CA ALA A 23 -55.31 8.66 -23.45
C ALA A 23 -55.45 8.61 -24.98
N TRP A 24 -56.66 8.74 -25.44
CA TRP A 24 -56.97 8.73 -26.87
C TRP A 24 -58.08 9.72 -27.22
N ASN A 25 -58.14 10.09 -28.46
CA ASN A 25 -59.28 10.87 -28.94
C ASN A 25 -60.49 9.98 -29.09
N PRO A 26 -61.63 10.32 -28.50
CA PRO A 26 -62.84 9.55 -28.64
C PRO A 26 -63.25 9.37 -30.09
N SER A 27 -63.78 8.21 -30.42
CA SER A 27 -64.45 8.01 -31.74
C SER A 27 -65.60 9.02 -31.94
N PRO A 28 -65.71 9.59 -33.11
CA PRO A 28 -66.85 10.46 -33.43
C PRO A 28 -68.17 9.69 -33.60
N ASP A 29 -68.17 8.36 -33.60
CA ASP A 29 -69.34 7.53 -33.77
C ASP A 29 -70.10 7.48 -32.44
N PRO A 30 -71.38 7.97 -32.38
CA PRO A 30 -72.17 7.97 -31.17
C PRO A 30 -72.64 6.57 -30.70
N GLN A 31 -72.45 5.52 -31.53
CA GLN A 31 -72.79 4.16 -31.19
C GLN A 31 -71.69 3.45 -30.36
N VAL A 32 -70.52 4.07 -30.19
CA VAL A 32 -69.46 3.50 -29.36
C VAL A 32 -69.84 3.47 -27.91
N THR A 33 -69.79 2.28 -27.33
CA THR A 33 -70.15 2.00 -25.93
C THR A 33 -68.95 1.57 -25.10
N ASN A 34 -67.90 1.14 -25.76
CA ASN A 34 -66.69 0.65 -25.09
C ASN A 34 -65.43 0.94 -25.91
N TYR A 35 -64.31 0.96 -25.20
CA TYR A 35 -62.95 0.91 -25.80
C TYR A 35 -62.24 -0.32 -25.26
N ASN A 36 -61.60 -1.05 -26.15
CA ASN A 36 -60.73 -2.18 -25.80
C ASN A 36 -59.27 -1.74 -25.91
N LEU A 37 -58.57 -1.76 -24.80
CA LEU A 37 -57.10 -1.52 -24.76
C LEU A 37 -56.35 -2.83 -24.87
N TYR A 38 -55.38 -2.84 -25.74
CA TYR A 38 -54.50 -3.94 -25.99
C TYR A 38 -53.10 -3.63 -25.46
N CYS A 39 -52.49 -4.61 -24.78
CA CYS A 39 -51.18 -4.49 -24.19
C CYS A 39 -50.33 -5.75 -24.46
N GLY A 40 -49.06 -5.58 -24.81
CA GLY A 40 -48.11 -6.66 -25.00
C GLY A 40 -46.69 -6.21 -24.78
N VAL A 41 -45.74 -7.15 -24.83
CA VAL A 41 -44.31 -6.88 -24.63
C VAL A 41 -43.51 -6.96 -25.94
N ALA A 42 -44.20 -7.13 -27.08
CA ALA A 42 -43.63 -7.08 -28.41
C ALA A 42 -44.54 -6.29 -29.35
N SER A 43 -43.98 -5.55 -30.27
CA SER A 43 -44.73 -4.74 -31.23
C SER A 43 -45.69 -5.61 -32.07
N GLY A 44 -46.93 -5.16 -32.15
CA GLY A 44 -48.01 -5.85 -32.88
C GLY A 44 -48.48 -7.16 -32.25
N VAL A 45 -47.96 -7.56 -31.08
CA VAL A 45 -48.32 -8.77 -30.34
C VAL A 45 -48.93 -8.40 -28.97
N TYR A 46 -50.25 -8.41 -28.89
CA TYR A 46 -50.95 -8.06 -27.68
C TYR A 46 -51.44 -9.32 -26.97
N THR A 47 -50.94 -9.52 -25.76
CA THR A 47 -51.28 -10.70 -24.92
C THR A 47 -52.37 -10.39 -23.90
N ASN A 48 -52.68 -9.10 -23.64
CA ASN A 48 -53.69 -8.64 -22.73
C ASN A 48 -54.65 -7.68 -23.43
N GLN A 49 -55.94 -7.81 -23.13
CA GLN A 49 -56.99 -6.89 -23.54
C GLN A 49 -57.78 -6.46 -22.31
N VAL A 50 -58.13 -5.20 -22.21
CA VAL A 50 -58.92 -4.63 -21.14
C VAL A 50 -60.05 -3.80 -21.74
N ALA A 51 -61.30 -4.19 -21.47
CA ALA A 51 -62.47 -3.38 -21.81
C ALA A 51 -62.61 -2.26 -20.74
N VAL A 52 -62.57 -0.99 -21.18
CA VAL A 52 -62.50 0.17 -20.26
C VAL A 52 -63.76 1.01 -20.23
N GLY A 53 -64.81 0.57 -20.95
CA GLY A 53 -66.04 1.35 -21.11
C GLY A 53 -65.87 2.56 -22.03
N ASN A 54 -66.86 3.43 -22.07
CA ASN A 54 -66.81 4.62 -22.91
C ASN A 54 -66.00 5.76 -22.22
N THR A 55 -64.70 5.57 -22.10
CA THR A 55 -63.76 6.56 -21.52
C THR A 55 -62.70 6.93 -22.56
N SER A 56 -61.99 8.03 -22.36
CA SER A 56 -60.90 8.46 -23.23
C SER A 56 -59.53 8.35 -22.59
N SER A 57 -59.45 7.70 -21.43
CA SER A 57 -58.19 7.44 -20.75
C SER A 57 -58.27 6.21 -19.83
N TYR A 58 -57.12 5.57 -19.61
CA TYR A 58 -57.01 4.44 -18.71
C TYR A 58 -55.59 4.37 -18.13
N GLN A 59 -55.49 3.99 -16.86
CA GLN A 59 -54.18 3.79 -16.20
C GLN A 59 -53.88 2.29 -16.07
N PHE A 60 -52.85 1.84 -16.75
CA PHE A 60 -52.22 0.57 -16.47
C PHE A 60 -51.38 0.64 -15.22
N THR A 61 -51.55 -0.32 -14.32
CA THR A 61 -50.80 -0.44 -13.07
C THR A 61 -50.08 -1.78 -12.99
N GLY A 62 -49.02 -1.85 -12.16
CA GLY A 62 -48.28 -3.10 -11.95
C GLY A 62 -47.43 -3.53 -13.12
N LEU A 63 -47.03 -2.61 -14.01
CA LEU A 63 -46.08 -2.88 -15.07
C LEU A 63 -44.72 -3.22 -14.49
N VAL A 64 -43.98 -4.15 -15.13
CA VAL A 64 -42.70 -4.62 -14.66
C VAL A 64 -41.60 -3.64 -15.07
N PRO A 65 -40.83 -3.09 -14.14
CA PRO A 65 -39.71 -2.22 -14.44
C PRO A 65 -38.69 -2.90 -15.38
N GLY A 66 -38.12 -2.12 -16.30
CA GLY A 66 -37.16 -2.61 -17.28
C GLY A 66 -37.78 -3.27 -18.51
N VAL A 67 -39.10 -3.39 -18.58
CA VAL A 67 -39.85 -3.96 -19.71
C VAL A 67 -40.40 -2.84 -20.59
N THR A 68 -40.33 -3.00 -21.90
CA THR A 68 -41.06 -2.14 -22.87
C THR A 68 -42.40 -2.78 -23.16
N TYR A 69 -43.46 -2.02 -22.93
CA TYR A 69 -44.81 -2.39 -23.26
C TYR A 69 -45.27 -1.67 -24.52
N TYR A 70 -46.11 -2.34 -25.32
CA TYR A 70 -46.74 -1.84 -26.54
C TYR A 70 -48.23 -1.79 -26.34
N PHE A 71 -48.88 -0.71 -26.76
CA PHE A 71 -50.28 -0.45 -26.52
C PHE A 71 -50.99 -0.02 -27.80
N ALA A 72 -52.21 -0.49 -27.95
CA ALA A 72 -53.15 -0.01 -28.96
C ALA A 72 -54.57 0.03 -28.36
N VAL A 73 -55.47 0.76 -28.95
CA VAL A 73 -56.89 0.83 -28.55
C VAL A 73 -57.77 0.72 -29.77
N ASN A 74 -58.89 0.04 -29.63
CA ASN A 74 -60.00 0.12 -30.57
C ASN A 74 -61.32 0.54 -29.89
N ALA A 75 -62.28 0.92 -30.70
CA ALA A 75 -63.63 1.24 -30.25
C ALA A 75 -64.59 0.08 -30.58
N GLU A 76 -65.56 -0.14 -29.69
CA GLU A 76 -66.58 -1.17 -29.83
C GLU A 76 -67.96 -0.56 -29.69
N ASP A 77 -68.88 -0.95 -30.56
CA ASP A 77 -70.30 -0.51 -30.52
C ASP A 77 -71.15 -1.41 -29.63
N SER A 78 -72.43 -1.07 -29.48
CA SER A 78 -73.40 -1.84 -28.68
C SER A 78 -73.72 -3.24 -29.27
N ASN A 79 -73.32 -3.53 -30.49
CA ASN A 79 -73.53 -4.83 -31.14
C ASN A 79 -72.21 -5.68 -31.07
N GLY A 80 -71.16 -5.19 -30.44
CA GLY A 80 -69.87 -5.87 -30.33
C GLY A 80 -69.01 -5.77 -31.63
N LEU A 81 -69.31 -4.81 -32.52
CA LEU A 81 -68.45 -4.56 -33.69
C LEU A 81 -67.30 -3.68 -33.30
N GLU A 82 -66.06 -4.13 -33.58
CA GLU A 82 -64.84 -3.44 -33.26
C GLU A 82 -64.30 -2.64 -34.46
N SER A 83 -63.68 -1.52 -34.17
CA SER A 83 -62.89 -0.72 -35.11
C SER A 83 -61.52 -1.37 -35.35
N LEU A 84 -60.77 -0.87 -36.34
CA LEU A 84 -59.32 -1.11 -36.42
C LEU A 84 -58.61 -0.53 -35.19
N ASN A 85 -57.51 -1.13 -34.84
CA ASN A 85 -56.66 -0.59 -33.79
C ASN A 85 -56.13 0.82 -34.14
N SER A 86 -55.90 1.64 -33.14
CA SER A 86 -55.19 2.90 -33.24
C SER A 86 -53.72 2.68 -33.73
N ASN A 87 -52.97 3.77 -33.83
CA ASN A 87 -51.54 3.68 -33.84
C ASN A 87 -51.05 2.98 -32.56
N GLU A 88 -49.97 2.18 -32.70
CA GLU A 88 -49.28 1.62 -31.56
C GLU A 88 -48.37 2.66 -30.91
N ILE A 89 -48.33 2.69 -29.58
CA ILE A 89 -47.31 3.42 -28.82
C ILE A 89 -46.57 2.45 -27.93
N ASN A 90 -45.36 2.79 -27.54
CA ASN A 90 -44.57 2.02 -26.58
C ASN A 90 -44.23 2.86 -25.34
N TYR A 91 -44.00 2.15 -24.25
CA TYR A 91 -43.55 2.70 -22.99
C TYR A 91 -42.53 1.80 -22.34
N PHE A 92 -41.31 2.28 -22.19
CA PHE A 92 -40.30 1.60 -21.38
C PHE A 92 -40.57 1.94 -19.90
N VAL A 93 -40.79 0.93 -19.08
CA VAL A 93 -41.00 1.13 -17.63
C VAL A 93 -39.64 1.38 -17.00
N PRO A 94 -39.37 2.57 -16.40
CA PRO A 94 -38.12 2.88 -15.80
C PRO A 94 -37.66 1.87 -14.76
N LEU A 95 -36.36 1.65 -14.66
CA LEU A 95 -35.77 0.83 -13.61
C LEU A 95 -35.95 1.52 -12.26
N LEU A 96 -36.18 0.73 -11.22
CA LEU A 96 -36.28 1.22 -9.85
C LEU A 96 -34.91 1.65 -9.32
N PRO A 97 -34.84 2.78 -8.60
CA PRO A 97 -33.59 3.19 -8.00
C PRO A 97 -33.17 2.23 -6.88
N CYS A 98 -31.87 1.98 -6.78
CA CYS A 98 -31.29 1.28 -5.64
C CYS A 98 -30.13 2.07 -5.05
N ASN A 99 -29.97 1.99 -3.73
CA ASN A 99 -28.82 2.55 -3.04
C ASN A 99 -27.73 1.49 -2.87
N ILE A 100 -26.47 1.90 -3.06
CA ILE A 100 -25.28 1.07 -2.82
C ILE A 100 -24.44 1.74 -1.74
N THR A 101 -24.05 0.99 -0.73
CA THR A 101 -23.09 1.41 0.29
C THR A 101 -21.83 0.59 0.13
N LEU A 102 -20.68 1.28 0.02
CA LEU A 102 -19.38 0.66 -0.10
C LEU A 102 -18.69 0.54 1.26
N GLY A 103 -18.02 -0.57 1.50
CA GLY A 103 -17.26 -0.85 2.71
C GLY A 103 -15.85 -1.39 2.40
N ASN A 104 -15.06 -1.58 3.44
CA ASN A 104 -13.65 -2.03 3.35
C ASN A 104 -12.78 -1.12 2.47
N LEU A 105 -12.95 0.19 2.61
CA LEU A 105 -12.30 1.21 1.79
C LEU A 105 -10.91 1.61 2.28
N ASN A 106 -10.52 1.22 3.49
CA ASN A 106 -9.19 1.47 4.03
C ASN A 106 -8.52 0.13 4.31
N GLN A 107 -7.48 -0.17 3.56
CA GLN A 107 -6.75 -1.43 3.64
C GLN A 107 -5.24 -1.15 3.73
N VAL A 108 -4.47 -2.14 4.13
CA VAL A 108 -3.01 -2.11 4.13
C VAL A 108 -2.51 -3.12 3.11
N TYR A 109 -1.47 -2.77 2.39
CA TYR A 109 -0.83 -3.66 1.43
C TYR A 109 -0.52 -5.03 2.06
N SER A 110 -0.94 -6.09 1.38
CA SER A 110 -0.74 -7.48 1.82
C SER A 110 -0.22 -8.39 0.70
N GLY A 111 0.02 -7.84 -0.49
CA GLY A 111 0.35 -8.62 -1.69
C GLY A 111 -0.87 -9.32 -2.31
N GLN A 112 -2.05 -9.20 -1.71
CA GLN A 112 -3.30 -9.75 -2.24
C GLN A 112 -4.18 -8.64 -2.81
N PRO A 113 -5.15 -8.97 -3.70
CA PRO A 113 -6.09 -7.98 -4.22
C PRO A 113 -6.89 -7.30 -3.11
N ALA A 114 -6.93 -5.97 -3.11
CA ALA A 114 -7.67 -5.15 -2.16
C ALA A 114 -9.15 -5.05 -2.57
N VAL A 115 -9.94 -6.02 -2.15
CA VAL A 115 -11.35 -6.14 -2.53
C VAL A 115 -12.22 -5.26 -1.65
N VAL A 116 -13.09 -4.46 -2.28
CA VAL A 116 -14.11 -3.64 -1.64
C VAL A 116 -15.38 -4.47 -1.44
N THR A 117 -16.11 -4.22 -0.36
CA THR A 117 -17.43 -4.81 -0.10
C THR A 117 -18.55 -3.85 -0.46
N SER A 118 -19.74 -4.37 -0.72
CA SER A 118 -20.94 -3.56 -0.92
C SER A 118 -22.15 -4.15 -0.23
N SER A 119 -23.08 -3.27 0.12
CA SER A 119 -24.46 -3.62 0.47
C SER A 119 -25.42 -2.80 -0.38
N THR A 120 -26.58 -3.35 -0.71
CA THR A 120 -27.59 -2.71 -1.54
C THR A 120 -28.93 -2.59 -0.81
N ALA A 121 -29.71 -1.59 -1.17
CA ALA A 121 -31.09 -1.45 -0.75
C ALA A 121 -31.96 -1.19 -1.99
N PRO A 122 -32.77 -2.19 -2.42
CA PRO A 122 -33.05 -3.51 -1.81
C PRO A 122 -31.83 -4.41 -1.69
N THR A 123 -31.87 -5.34 -0.73
CA THR A 123 -30.75 -6.23 -0.40
C THR A 123 -30.48 -7.28 -1.49
N ASN A 124 -29.25 -7.79 -1.53
CA ASN A 124 -28.82 -8.91 -2.39
C ASN A 124 -28.86 -8.65 -3.90
N LEU A 125 -28.80 -7.40 -4.33
CA LEU A 125 -28.61 -7.10 -5.75
C LEU A 125 -27.15 -7.35 -6.14
N PRO A 126 -26.89 -8.00 -7.29
CA PRO A 126 -25.54 -8.16 -7.82
C PRO A 126 -24.91 -6.80 -8.15
N VAL A 127 -23.62 -6.65 -7.79
CA VAL A 127 -22.85 -5.42 -8.00
C VAL A 127 -21.55 -5.75 -8.72
N THR A 128 -21.21 -4.98 -9.73
CA THR A 128 -19.89 -4.99 -10.37
C THR A 128 -19.05 -3.81 -9.87
N PHE A 129 -17.74 -4.00 -9.79
CA PHE A 129 -16.80 -2.98 -9.35
C PHE A 129 -15.81 -2.63 -10.46
N SER A 130 -15.42 -1.36 -10.50
CA SER A 130 -14.24 -0.94 -11.22
C SER A 130 -13.33 -0.10 -10.31
N TYR A 131 -12.01 -0.21 -10.51
CA TYR A 131 -10.97 0.46 -9.75
C TYR A 131 -10.10 1.27 -10.72
N ASN A 132 -10.19 2.59 -10.71
CA ASN A 132 -9.59 3.47 -11.73
C ASN A 132 -9.90 3.00 -13.16
N GLY A 133 -11.11 2.47 -13.40
CA GLY A 133 -11.55 1.91 -14.69
C GLY A 133 -11.19 0.44 -14.95
N SER A 134 -10.35 -0.20 -14.13
CA SER A 134 -10.06 -1.64 -14.21
C SER A 134 -11.11 -2.46 -13.47
N LEU A 135 -11.51 -3.60 -14.00
CA LEU A 135 -12.39 -4.55 -13.32
C LEU A 135 -11.67 -5.42 -12.27
N SER A 136 -10.34 -5.42 -12.29
CA SER A 136 -9.53 -6.16 -11.32
C SER A 136 -9.20 -5.28 -10.12
N ALA A 137 -9.37 -5.83 -8.91
CA ALA A 137 -8.97 -5.14 -7.68
C ALA A 137 -7.45 -4.92 -7.64
N PRO A 138 -6.99 -3.74 -7.14
CA PRO A 138 -5.56 -3.41 -7.08
C PRO A 138 -4.85 -4.28 -6.05
N THR A 139 -3.58 -4.59 -6.33
CA THR A 139 -2.69 -5.30 -5.42
C THR A 139 -1.65 -4.41 -4.76
N ASN A 140 -1.39 -3.21 -5.32
CA ASN A 140 -0.36 -2.31 -4.81
C ASN A 140 -0.94 -1.27 -3.84
N ALA A 141 -0.08 -0.72 -2.99
CA ALA A 141 -0.42 0.45 -2.19
C ALA A 141 -0.72 1.65 -3.11
N GLY A 142 -1.70 2.45 -2.72
CA GLY A 142 -2.14 3.60 -3.53
C GLY A 142 -3.57 4.01 -3.21
N THR A 143 -4.05 4.94 -4.03
CA THR A 143 -5.42 5.49 -3.94
C THR A 143 -6.16 5.18 -5.24
N TYR A 144 -7.35 4.60 -5.12
CA TYR A 144 -8.13 4.10 -6.25
C TYR A 144 -9.56 4.59 -6.17
N THR A 145 -10.06 5.19 -7.26
CA THR A 145 -11.48 5.49 -7.39
C THR A 145 -12.22 4.19 -7.65
N VAL A 146 -13.17 3.85 -6.78
CA VAL A 146 -14.02 2.67 -6.91
C VAL A 146 -15.40 3.12 -7.38
N ILE A 147 -15.87 2.51 -8.46
CA ILE A 147 -17.25 2.65 -8.92
C ILE A 147 -17.91 1.28 -8.79
N ALA A 148 -19.01 1.25 -8.05
CA ALA A 148 -19.89 0.08 -7.93
C ALA A 148 -21.16 0.32 -8.72
N THR A 149 -21.57 -0.62 -9.54
CA THR A 149 -22.79 -0.52 -10.37
C THR A 149 -23.64 -1.77 -10.19
N VAL A 150 -24.94 -1.57 -9.95
CA VAL A 150 -25.91 -2.67 -9.87
C VAL A 150 -26.07 -3.34 -11.24
N VAL A 151 -26.13 -4.67 -11.24
CA VAL A 151 -26.45 -5.49 -12.41
C VAL A 151 -27.82 -6.11 -12.22
N SER A 152 -28.85 -5.45 -12.77
CA SER A 152 -30.24 -5.90 -12.60
C SER A 152 -31.08 -5.49 -13.80
N ALA A 153 -32.04 -6.34 -14.16
CA ALA A 153 -33.07 -6.02 -15.14
C ALA A 153 -34.17 -5.10 -14.58
N THR A 154 -34.24 -4.94 -13.25
CA THR A 154 -35.35 -4.24 -12.55
C THR A 154 -34.85 -2.99 -11.81
N TYR A 155 -33.60 -2.96 -11.39
CA TYR A 155 -33.01 -1.90 -10.58
C TYR A 155 -31.85 -1.21 -11.29
N THR A 156 -31.65 0.07 -10.97
CA THR A 156 -30.49 0.85 -11.40
C THR A 156 -29.89 1.60 -10.21
N GLY A 157 -28.58 1.65 -10.16
CA GLY A 157 -27.86 2.38 -9.12
C GLY A 157 -26.36 2.25 -9.31
N ALA A 158 -25.64 3.29 -8.89
CA ALA A 158 -24.20 3.32 -8.83
C ALA A 158 -23.73 4.09 -7.60
N ALA A 159 -22.58 3.71 -7.07
CA ALA A 159 -21.91 4.44 -6.01
C ALA A 159 -20.43 4.59 -6.34
N THR A 160 -19.88 5.77 -6.01
CA THR A 160 -18.46 6.06 -6.20
C THR A 160 -17.84 6.41 -4.85
N ASN A 161 -16.66 5.84 -4.57
CA ASN A 161 -15.89 6.16 -3.38
C ASN A 161 -14.39 5.94 -3.64
N THR A 162 -13.57 6.23 -2.65
CA THR A 162 -12.12 6.08 -2.72
C THR A 162 -11.67 4.90 -1.86
N LEU A 163 -10.95 3.95 -2.45
CA LEU A 163 -10.22 2.91 -1.76
C LEU A 163 -8.80 3.42 -1.51
N ILE A 164 -8.35 3.36 -0.26
CA ILE A 164 -6.97 3.64 0.13
C ILE A 164 -6.32 2.32 0.56
N VAL A 165 -5.25 1.94 -0.14
CA VAL A 165 -4.35 0.85 0.26
C VAL A 165 -3.07 1.48 0.77
N ALA A 166 -2.92 1.52 2.09
CA ALA A 166 -1.73 2.08 2.74
C ALA A 166 -0.53 1.15 2.54
N GLN A 167 0.69 1.73 2.55
CA GLN A 167 1.91 0.93 2.58
C GLN A 167 1.96 0.05 3.84
N ALA A 168 2.47 -1.17 3.71
CA ALA A 168 2.77 -2.04 4.84
C ALA A 168 4.06 -1.59 5.54
N THR A 169 4.13 -1.80 6.85
CA THR A 169 5.34 -1.53 7.60
C THR A 169 6.39 -2.60 7.32
N ALA A 170 7.62 -2.16 7.04
CA ALA A 170 8.79 -3.02 6.91
C ALA A 170 9.85 -2.60 7.93
N THR A 171 10.67 -3.54 8.39
CA THR A 171 11.80 -3.24 9.27
C THR A 171 13.11 -3.16 8.48
N VAL A 172 13.95 -2.20 8.88
CA VAL A 172 15.33 -2.05 8.39
C VAL A 172 16.26 -2.27 9.57
N GLN A 173 17.27 -3.09 9.38
CA GLN A 173 18.30 -3.33 10.38
C GLN A 173 19.67 -2.96 9.81
N LEU A 174 20.42 -2.18 10.56
CA LEU A 174 21.80 -1.81 10.27
C LEU A 174 22.75 -2.65 11.12
N SER A 175 23.84 -3.09 10.51
CA SER A 175 24.94 -3.79 11.19
C SER A 175 26.27 -3.36 10.63
N LYS A 176 27.40 -3.76 11.26
CA LYS A 176 28.76 -3.28 10.95
C LYS A 176 28.85 -1.77 11.02
N LEU A 177 28.32 -1.21 12.10
CA LEU A 177 28.27 0.22 12.34
C LEU A 177 29.61 0.83 12.74
N VAL A 178 30.59 0.03 13.11
CA VAL A 178 31.98 0.42 13.35
C VAL A 178 32.84 -0.26 12.30
N GLN A 179 33.61 0.53 11.56
CA GLN A 179 34.55 0.01 10.54
C GLN A 179 35.90 0.65 10.70
N THR A 180 36.92 -0.11 10.28
CA THR A 180 38.31 0.37 10.27
C THR A 180 38.55 1.21 9.02
N TRP A 181 39.22 2.34 9.19
CA TRP A 181 39.65 3.19 8.11
C TRP A 181 40.53 2.46 7.12
N SER A 182 40.22 2.55 5.84
CA SER A 182 40.95 1.94 4.73
C SER A 182 41.30 2.92 3.61
N GLY A 183 40.87 4.19 3.74
CA GLY A 183 40.96 5.19 2.68
C GLY A 183 39.89 5.03 1.58
N ASN A 184 39.05 4.01 1.65
CA ASN A 184 37.98 3.77 0.72
C ASN A 184 36.59 4.10 1.36
N PRO A 185 35.57 4.40 0.54
CA PRO A 185 34.23 4.60 1.06
C PRO A 185 33.72 3.37 1.84
N CYS A 186 33.18 3.62 3.03
CA CYS A 186 32.69 2.61 3.94
C CYS A 186 31.16 2.74 4.11
N GLN A 187 30.45 1.61 4.26
CA GLN A 187 29.01 1.60 4.49
C GLN A 187 28.59 0.47 5.41
N PRO A 188 27.57 0.66 6.24
CA PRO A 188 27.00 -0.39 7.08
C PRO A 188 26.34 -1.47 6.22
N SER A 189 26.16 -2.65 6.79
CA SER A 189 25.35 -3.70 6.19
C SER A 189 23.88 -3.48 6.52
N VAL A 190 23.00 -3.71 5.55
CA VAL A 190 21.55 -3.50 5.67
C VAL A 190 20.81 -4.81 5.43
N VAL A 191 19.82 -5.07 6.27
CA VAL A 191 18.86 -6.19 6.11
C VAL A 191 17.46 -5.65 6.28
N THR A 192 16.51 -6.13 5.47
CA THR A 192 15.10 -5.74 5.53
C THR A 192 14.20 -6.94 5.83
N VAL A 193 13.07 -6.67 6.45
CA VAL A 193 11.98 -7.64 6.61
C VAL A 193 10.68 -6.97 6.15
N PRO A 194 10.08 -7.45 5.04
CA PRO A 194 10.50 -8.56 4.17
C PRO A 194 11.89 -8.36 3.56
N ALA A 195 12.55 -9.46 3.22
CA ALA A 195 13.89 -9.42 2.64
C ALA A 195 13.88 -8.89 1.20
N GLY A 196 14.97 -8.20 0.80
CA GLY A 196 15.19 -7.75 -0.58
C GLY A 196 14.53 -6.44 -0.95
N LEU A 197 14.02 -5.66 0.01
CA LEU A 197 13.50 -4.32 -0.26
C LEU A 197 14.66 -3.36 -0.55
N ASN A 198 14.45 -2.45 -1.48
CA ASN A 198 15.40 -1.37 -1.75
C ASN A 198 15.45 -0.39 -0.58
N VAL A 199 16.67 0.06 -0.25
CA VAL A 199 16.90 0.99 0.86
C VAL A 199 17.75 2.14 0.38
N ASN A 200 17.34 3.36 0.67
CA ASN A 200 18.15 4.56 0.53
C ASN A 200 18.89 4.79 1.86
N ILE A 201 20.22 5.01 1.76
CA ILE A 201 21.06 5.33 2.93
C ILE A 201 21.61 6.72 2.76
N SER A 202 21.57 7.52 3.83
CA SER A 202 22.24 8.81 3.89
C SER A 202 23.17 8.88 5.11
N TYR A 203 24.24 9.67 4.98
CA TYR A 203 25.28 9.91 5.97
C TYR A 203 25.36 11.42 6.20
N ASP A 204 24.98 11.91 7.35
CA ASP A 204 24.85 13.35 7.65
C ASP A 204 24.07 14.12 6.56
N GLY A 205 23.04 13.45 5.96
CA GLY A 205 22.22 13.98 4.87
C GLY A 205 22.78 13.78 3.46
N SER A 206 24.03 13.31 3.30
CA SER A 206 24.62 12.95 2.00
C SER A 206 24.33 11.50 1.64
N ASN A 207 24.04 11.22 0.36
CA ASN A 207 23.87 9.84 -0.13
C ASN A 207 25.23 9.17 -0.50
N GLN A 208 26.35 9.87 -0.32
CA GLN A 208 27.67 9.33 -0.61
C GLN A 208 28.25 8.67 0.64
N PRO A 209 28.70 7.41 0.58
CA PRO A 209 29.38 6.76 1.69
C PRO A 209 30.66 7.51 2.07
N PRO A 210 30.92 7.75 3.37
CA PRO A 210 32.13 8.44 3.85
C PRO A 210 33.37 7.60 3.69
N SER A 211 34.53 8.26 3.49
CA SER A 211 35.87 7.66 3.44
C SER A 211 36.78 8.11 4.58
N ASP A 212 36.41 9.17 5.28
CA ASP A 212 37.26 9.78 6.32
C ASP A 212 36.91 9.22 7.71
N ILE A 213 37.91 9.29 8.61
CA ILE A 213 37.72 8.93 10.02
C ILE A 213 36.69 9.89 10.64
N GLY A 214 35.70 9.35 11.35
CA GLY A 214 34.65 10.16 11.98
C GLY A 214 33.43 9.38 12.38
N TYR A 215 32.46 10.13 12.90
CA TYR A 215 31.12 9.64 13.28
C TYR A 215 30.10 10.27 12.35
N TYR A 216 29.22 9.44 11.81
CA TYR A 216 28.24 9.85 10.81
C TYR A 216 26.85 9.43 11.27
N ALA A 217 25.91 10.36 11.25
CA ALA A 217 24.49 10.01 11.45
C ALA A 217 23.96 9.31 10.20
N VAL A 218 23.69 8.02 10.32
CA VAL A 218 23.16 7.22 9.22
C VAL A 218 21.66 7.10 9.35
N VAL A 219 20.95 7.37 8.24
CA VAL A 219 19.54 7.09 8.10
C VAL A 219 19.35 6.15 6.92
N ALA A 220 18.72 5.00 7.17
CA ALA A 220 18.35 4.04 6.16
C ALA A 220 16.81 3.99 6.05
N SER A 221 16.26 4.28 4.88
CA SER A 221 14.81 4.32 4.61
C SER A 221 14.43 3.39 3.48
N ILE A 222 13.31 2.68 3.64
CA ILE A 222 12.76 1.83 2.58
C ILE A 222 12.40 2.70 1.37
N ASN A 223 12.80 2.26 0.20
CA ASN A 223 12.45 2.84 -1.10
C ASN A 223 11.67 1.81 -1.91
N ASP A 224 10.41 1.62 -1.53
CA ASP A 224 9.49 0.66 -2.15
C ASP A 224 8.08 1.26 -2.21
N PRO A 225 7.32 1.06 -3.29
CA PRO A 225 5.99 1.63 -3.42
C PRO A 225 4.97 1.02 -2.45
N ASN A 226 5.20 -0.20 -1.97
CA ASN A 226 4.27 -0.96 -1.15
C ASN A 226 4.66 -1.04 0.33
N TYR A 227 5.90 -0.66 0.67
CA TYR A 227 6.42 -0.73 2.02
C TYR A 227 6.98 0.60 2.49
N THR A 228 6.87 0.84 3.80
CA THR A 228 7.48 1.98 4.48
C THR A 228 8.22 1.52 5.72
N GLY A 229 9.34 2.16 6.02
CA GLY A 229 10.15 1.89 7.20
C GLY A 229 11.45 2.65 7.15
N MET A 230 11.99 2.96 8.33
CA MET A 230 13.27 3.64 8.47
C MET A 230 13.96 3.27 9.77
N VAL A 231 15.27 3.41 9.80
CA VAL A 231 16.10 3.30 11.00
C VAL A 231 17.22 4.34 10.93
N SER A 232 17.62 4.84 12.10
CA SER A 232 18.77 5.71 12.23
C SER A 232 19.78 5.11 13.23
N ALA A 233 21.06 5.34 12.98
CA ALA A 233 22.15 4.90 13.85
C ALA A 233 23.36 5.82 13.69
N THR A 234 24.34 5.70 14.60
CA THR A 234 25.67 6.28 14.41
C THR A 234 26.56 5.25 13.76
N PHE A 235 27.20 5.62 12.66
CA PHE A 235 28.22 4.85 11.95
C PHE A 235 29.57 5.50 12.22
N SER A 236 30.59 4.71 12.57
CA SER A 236 31.95 5.23 12.80
C SER A 236 32.98 4.57 11.89
N ILE A 237 33.92 5.39 11.43
CA ILE A 237 35.15 4.95 10.78
C ILE A 237 36.27 5.30 11.72
N GLU A 238 37.00 4.30 12.18
CA GLU A 238 38.03 4.44 13.24
C GLU A 238 39.38 3.96 12.72
N THR A 239 40.45 4.51 13.28
CA THR A 239 41.80 3.95 13.06
C THR A 239 41.91 2.58 13.71
N VAL A 240 42.68 1.68 13.13
CA VAL A 240 43.15 0.50 13.89
C VAL A 240 43.90 1.01 15.08
N ALA A 241 43.45 0.74 16.28
CA ALA A 241 44.33 0.94 17.43
C ALA A 241 45.55 0.04 17.20
N PRO A 242 46.78 0.60 17.23
CA PRO A 242 47.96 -0.21 17.10
C PRO A 242 47.87 -1.35 18.12
N PRO A 243 48.19 -2.59 17.74
CA PRO A 243 48.18 -3.69 18.67
C PRO A 243 49.15 -3.35 19.79
N SER A 244 48.65 -3.24 21.02
CA SER A 244 49.51 -3.08 22.19
C SER A 244 50.34 -4.38 22.32
N LYS A 245 51.54 -4.32 21.80
CA LYS A 245 52.46 -5.45 21.93
C LYS A 245 53.05 -5.44 23.33
N LEU A 246 52.72 -6.45 24.11
CA LEU A 246 53.27 -6.64 25.44
C LEU A 246 54.61 -7.37 25.31
N ILE A 247 55.72 -6.72 25.68
CA ILE A 247 57.03 -7.35 25.81
C ILE A 247 57.26 -7.62 27.31
N ILE A 248 57.61 -8.84 27.62
CA ILE A 248 58.02 -9.22 28.98
C ILE A 248 59.53 -9.14 29.03
N ILE A 249 60.03 -8.26 29.85
CA ILE A 249 61.49 -8.11 30.10
C ILE A 249 61.76 -8.78 31.43
N SER A 250 62.71 -9.73 31.45
CA SER A 250 63.13 -10.44 32.68
C SER A 250 64.64 -10.34 32.91
N TRP A 251 65.00 -10.22 34.16
CA TRP A 251 66.42 -10.19 34.59
C TRP A 251 66.58 -10.88 35.92
N SER A 252 67.79 -11.30 36.22
CA SER A 252 68.06 -11.91 37.54
C SER A 252 68.09 -10.80 38.63
N ALA A 253 67.49 -11.11 39.75
CA ALA A 253 67.50 -10.23 40.91
C ALA A 253 68.92 -9.88 41.44
N ALA A 254 69.90 -10.71 41.09
CA ALA A 254 71.31 -10.41 41.39
C ALA A 254 71.80 -9.07 40.79
N PHE A 255 71.11 -8.55 39.77
CA PHE A 255 71.42 -7.27 39.13
C PHE A 255 70.48 -6.13 39.57
N SER A 256 69.66 -6.37 40.52
CA SER A 256 68.71 -5.37 41.05
C SER A 256 69.41 -4.41 42.01
N PRO A 257 69.11 -3.08 41.99
CA PRO A 257 68.10 -2.44 41.14
C PRO A 257 68.61 -2.20 39.69
N VAL A 258 67.72 -2.36 38.71
CA VAL A 258 67.99 -2.19 37.30
C VAL A 258 67.19 -0.96 36.84
N THR A 259 67.84 -0.07 36.09
CA THR A 259 67.17 1.01 35.40
C THR A 259 66.87 0.58 33.97
N LEU A 260 65.61 0.62 33.53
CA LEU A 260 65.25 0.39 32.16
C LEU A 260 65.34 1.66 31.34
N LEU A 261 66.10 1.61 30.28
CA LEU A 261 66.23 2.71 29.33
C LEU A 261 65.51 2.34 28.04
N GLU A 262 64.86 3.29 27.45
CA GLU A 262 64.14 3.16 26.17
C GLU A 262 64.77 4.09 25.12
N SER A 263 64.79 3.65 23.87
CA SER A 263 65.25 4.46 22.74
C SER A 263 64.44 4.10 21.49
N THR A 264 64.16 5.05 20.66
CA THR A 264 63.52 4.87 19.32
C THR A 264 64.54 4.81 18.19
N ASN A 265 65.83 5.12 18.44
CA ASN A 265 66.87 5.27 17.42
C ASN A 265 68.20 4.60 17.76
N LEU A 266 68.31 3.87 18.88
CA LEU A 266 69.52 3.23 19.43
C LEU A 266 70.65 4.20 19.84
N ALA A 267 70.39 5.51 19.71
CA ALA A 267 71.39 6.52 20.06
C ALA A 267 71.04 7.29 21.34
N ASP A 268 69.77 7.70 21.42
CA ASP A 268 69.26 8.51 22.52
C ASP A 268 68.45 7.63 23.50
N TRP A 269 69.00 7.39 24.66
CA TRP A 269 68.39 6.51 25.64
C TRP A 269 67.83 7.36 26.80
N VAL A 270 66.55 7.18 27.08
CA VAL A 270 65.82 7.83 28.17
C VAL A 270 65.37 6.78 29.18
N THR A 271 65.32 7.18 30.46
CA THR A 271 64.76 6.31 31.51
C THR A 271 63.30 6.14 31.33
N ASN A 272 62.84 4.91 31.24
CA ASN A 272 61.41 4.59 31.20
C ASN A 272 60.89 4.67 32.65
N THR A 273 60.12 5.74 32.97
CA THR A 273 59.61 6.05 34.30
C THR A 273 58.33 5.28 34.66
N ASP A 274 57.76 4.57 33.71
CA ASP A 274 56.48 3.83 33.92
C ASP A 274 56.74 2.42 34.53
N LEU A 275 58.00 2.07 34.74
CA LEU A 275 58.35 0.78 35.32
C LEU A 275 58.69 0.95 36.80
N PRO A 276 58.05 0.14 37.69
CA PRO A 276 58.39 0.18 39.11
C PRO A 276 59.82 -0.30 39.34
N ASP A 277 60.56 0.42 40.18
CA ASP A 277 61.88 -0.01 40.67
C ASP A 277 61.70 -1.16 41.64
N THR A 278 61.55 -2.37 41.07
CA THR A 278 61.33 -3.61 41.83
C THR A 278 62.67 -4.20 42.25
N ALA A 279 63.00 -4.01 43.50
CA ALA A 279 64.15 -4.64 44.11
C ALA A 279 63.75 -5.98 44.74
N SER A 280 64.41 -7.07 44.38
CA SER A 280 64.37 -8.31 45.12
C SER A 280 65.64 -8.47 45.94
N THR A 281 65.52 -8.94 47.15
CA THR A 281 66.61 -9.21 48.04
C THR A 281 67.26 -10.58 47.83
N ASN A 282 66.65 -11.45 47.02
CA ASN A 282 67.14 -12.82 46.75
C ASN A 282 67.84 -12.87 45.37
N PRO A 283 69.16 -13.09 45.28
CA PRO A 283 69.90 -13.12 44.00
C PRO A 283 69.46 -14.17 43.02
N SER A 284 68.74 -15.18 43.48
CA SER A 284 68.24 -16.30 42.64
C SER A 284 66.91 -16.02 41.96
N ASP A 285 66.22 -14.94 42.33
CA ASP A 285 64.96 -14.60 41.77
C ASP A 285 65.07 -14.02 40.34
N THR A 286 64.07 -14.24 39.52
CA THR A 286 63.89 -13.60 38.23
C THR A 286 62.80 -12.54 38.35
N ILE A 287 63.16 -11.34 38.07
CA ILE A 287 62.19 -10.21 38.04
C ILE A 287 61.65 -10.07 36.61
N THR A 288 60.35 -10.05 36.48
CA THR A 288 59.66 -9.87 35.18
C THR A 288 58.79 -8.63 35.22
N THR A 289 58.89 -7.82 34.18
CA THR A 289 58.06 -6.63 34.06
C THR A 289 57.47 -6.55 32.66
N PRO A 290 56.11 -6.42 32.53
CA PRO A 290 55.47 -6.20 31.26
C PRO A 290 55.66 -4.73 30.82
N VAL A 291 56.05 -4.53 29.58
CA VAL A 291 56.17 -3.21 28.96
C VAL A 291 55.21 -3.13 27.78
N ALA A 292 54.24 -2.23 27.82
CA ALA A 292 53.40 -1.95 26.69
C ALA A 292 54.17 -1.09 25.67
N ILE A 293 54.19 -1.52 24.42
CA ILE A 293 54.85 -0.78 23.32
C ILE A 293 53.76 -0.28 22.37
N GLN A 294 53.79 0.99 22.04
CA GLN A 294 53.05 1.57 20.93
C GLN A 294 53.82 1.38 19.62
N ASP A 295 53.14 1.50 18.48
CA ASP A 295 53.79 1.33 17.16
C ASP A 295 54.99 2.21 16.97
N GLY A 296 56.08 1.59 16.55
CA GLY A 296 57.37 2.23 16.27
C GLY A 296 58.51 1.29 16.60
N ASN A 297 59.74 1.67 16.21
CA ASN A 297 60.95 0.94 16.61
C ASN A 297 61.31 1.34 18.06
N HIS A 298 61.01 0.50 19.02
CA HIS A 298 61.38 0.70 20.41
C HIS A 298 62.50 -0.31 20.77
N PHE A 299 63.54 0.23 21.34
CA PHE A 299 64.68 -0.55 21.83
C PHE A 299 64.78 -0.36 23.32
N PHE A 300 64.98 -1.46 24.04
CA PHE A 300 65.10 -1.44 25.49
C PHE A 300 66.50 -1.91 25.93
N ARG A 301 67.08 -1.21 26.88
CA ARG A 301 68.32 -1.56 27.50
C ARG A 301 68.18 -1.50 29.03
N ALA A 302 68.46 -2.61 29.67
CA ALA A 302 68.52 -2.65 31.12
C ALA A 302 69.95 -2.38 31.59
N VAL A 303 70.07 -1.50 32.56
CA VAL A 303 71.35 -1.11 33.17
C VAL A 303 71.34 -1.36 34.67
N ALA A 304 72.16 -2.22 35.16
CA ALA A 304 72.31 -2.49 36.57
C ALA A 304 73.05 -1.29 37.26
N LYS A 305 72.48 -0.87 38.39
CA LYS A 305 73.11 0.18 39.17
C LYS A 305 74.35 -0.34 39.85
N GLY A 306 75.56 -0.02 39.26
CA GLY A 306 76.84 -0.30 39.93
C GLY A 306 77.76 -1.36 39.29
N ALA A 307 77.38 -2.00 38.17
CA ALA A 307 78.23 -2.96 37.46
C ALA A 307 78.00 -2.88 35.93
N GLY A 308 78.98 -2.65 35.17
CA GLY A 308 78.95 -2.55 33.68
C GLY A 308 78.73 -3.91 32.98
N VAL A 309 77.74 -4.69 33.38
CA VAL A 309 77.48 -6.02 32.77
C VAL A 309 76.17 -5.90 31.96
N PRO A 310 76.24 -6.27 30.66
CA PRO A 310 75.06 -6.26 29.81
C PRO A 310 74.03 -7.35 30.20
N ILE A 311 72.79 -6.94 30.45
CA ILE A 311 71.65 -7.84 30.69
C ILE A 311 71.14 -8.32 29.33
N ARG A 312 70.90 -9.63 29.15
CA ARG A 312 70.23 -10.17 27.96
C ARG A 312 68.75 -9.92 28.04
N ILE A 313 68.18 -9.30 27.04
CA ILE A 313 66.73 -9.20 26.78
C ILE A 313 66.39 -10.33 25.83
N ASN A 314 65.51 -11.25 26.24
CA ASN A 314 65.01 -12.36 25.42
C ASN A 314 63.64 -12.02 24.84
#